data_ea7934c9b78c0f72d0629bf35bf766c4
#
_entry.id   ea7934c9b78c0f72d0629bf35bf766c4
#
_cell.length_a   1.000
_cell.length_b   1.000
_cell.length_c   1.000
_cell.angle_alpha   90.00
_cell.angle_beta   90.00
_cell.angle_gamma   90.00
#
_symmetry.space_group_name_H-M   'P 1'
#
loop_
_entity.id
_entity.type
_entity.pdbx_description
1 polymer ?
#
loop_
_entity_poly.entity_id
_entity_poly.type
_entity_poly.pdbx_seq_one_letter_code
_entity_poly.pdbx_strand_id
1 'polypeptide(L)'
;LRFYASEFGATTAMVNRFNIGGLGLQHASELCLSGEELRDAFTRMDRVAGELGMTVQSGVCTPICVLNPNEYPNIRFSHCTTDLSSRPLTVSYKGEVRFCNHSPRVLGNIYEKPIGEIVAESQADGYFHSVPDHCKECTLWSRCRGGCRAASEQLYGTFDRVDPVLEGC
;
A
#
# COMPACT_ATOMS: atom_id res chain seq x y z
N LEU A 1 -20.44 3.40 3.78
CA LEU A 1 -20.58 4.70 3.12
C LEU A 1 -21.93 5.33 3.40
N ARG A 2 -23.07 4.67 3.09
CA ARG A 2 -24.43 5.22 3.24
C ARG A 2 -24.69 5.79 4.66
N PHE A 3 -24.36 5.02 5.70
CA PHE A 3 -24.50 5.44 7.09
C PHE A 3 -23.75 6.75 7.37
N TYR A 4 -22.49 6.84 6.96
CA TYR A 4 -21.69 8.06 7.21
C TYR A 4 -22.17 9.26 6.39
N ALA A 5 -22.65 9.03 5.18
CA ALA A 5 -23.22 10.09 4.36
C ALA A 5 -24.53 10.61 4.98
N SER A 6 -25.46 9.72 5.43
CA SER A 6 -26.74 10.13 5.98
C SER A 6 -26.65 10.75 7.36
N GLU A 7 -25.86 10.16 8.27
CA GLU A 7 -25.81 10.59 9.67
C GLU A 7 -24.83 11.75 9.91
N PHE A 8 -23.77 11.84 9.12
CA PHE A 8 -22.70 12.82 9.35
C PHE A 8 -22.44 13.77 8.17
N GLY A 9 -23.19 13.65 7.08
CA GLY A 9 -22.98 14.47 5.89
C GLY A 9 -21.59 14.26 5.24
N ALA A 10 -20.98 13.08 5.43
CA ALA A 10 -19.66 12.80 4.88
C ALA A 10 -19.70 12.77 3.35
N THR A 11 -18.82 13.53 2.72
CA THR A 11 -18.65 13.61 1.27
C THR A 11 -17.39 12.88 0.77
N THR A 12 -16.52 12.48 1.70
CA THR A 12 -15.30 11.74 1.41
C THR A 12 -15.12 10.58 2.38
N ALA A 13 -14.47 9.52 1.94
CA ALA A 13 -14.12 8.39 2.79
C ALA A 13 -12.77 7.81 2.38
N MET A 14 -12.01 7.28 3.35
CA MET A 14 -10.86 6.43 3.08
C MET A 14 -11.25 4.99 3.39
N VAL A 15 -11.11 4.11 2.41
CA VAL A 15 -11.39 2.69 2.55
C VAL A 15 -10.19 1.90 2.02
N ASN A 16 -9.64 1.06 2.85
CA ASN A 16 -8.47 0.26 2.52
C ASN A 16 -8.82 -1.23 2.52
N ARG A 17 -8.18 -1.98 1.62
CA ARG A 17 -8.10 -3.42 1.80
C ARG A 17 -7.32 -3.73 3.08
N PHE A 18 -7.51 -4.92 3.62
CA PHE A 18 -6.62 -5.42 4.66
C PHE A 18 -5.17 -5.44 4.14
N ASN A 19 -4.24 -4.97 4.97
CA ASN A 19 -2.82 -4.94 4.64
C ASN A 19 -2.05 -5.72 5.70
N ILE A 20 -1.37 -6.78 5.28
CA ILE A 20 -0.67 -7.70 6.16
C ILE A 20 0.44 -6.97 6.92
N GLY A 21 0.44 -7.08 8.25
CA GLY A 21 1.49 -6.54 9.09
C GLY A 21 1.12 -6.49 10.58
N GLY A 22 2.11 -6.44 11.43
CA GLY A 22 1.93 -6.42 12.87
C GLY A 22 1.09 -7.60 13.36
N LEU A 23 0.10 -7.35 14.23
CA LEU A 23 -0.80 -8.39 14.73
C LEU A 23 -1.64 -9.04 13.62
N GLY A 24 -1.90 -8.33 12.54
CA GLY A 24 -2.64 -8.86 11.39
C GLY A 24 -1.95 -10.03 10.69
N LEU A 25 -0.62 -10.20 10.85
CA LEU A 25 0.09 -11.37 10.33
C LEU A 25 -0.46 -12.69 10.88
N GLN A 26 -0.86 -12.70 12.16
CA GLN A 26 -1.40 -13.89 12.83
C GLN A 26 -2.78 -14.28 12.31
N HIS A 27 -3.49 -13.37 11.67
CA HIS A 27 -4.84 -13.52 11.15
C HIS A 27 -4.92 -13.35 9.63
N ALA A 28 -3.78 -13.46 8.93
CA ALA A 28 -3.73 -13.22 7.50
C ALA A 28 -4.71 -14.14 6.73
N SER A 29 -4.74 -15.42 7.06
CA SER A 29 -5.63 -16.41 6.43
C SER A 29 -7.14 -16.13 6.62
N GLU A 30 -7.50 -15.38 7.65
CA GLU A 30 -8.90 -15.03 7.95
C GLU A 30 -9.30 -13.67 7.36
N LEU A 31 -8.33 -12.73 7.27
CA LEU A 31 -8.59 -11.34 6.94
C LEU A 31 -8.25 -10.98 5.49
N CYS A 32 -7.41 -11.78 4.84
CA CYS A 32 -7.08 -11.57 3.44
C CYS A 32 -8.25 -11.90 2.54
N LEU A 33 -8.53 -11.01 1.62
CA LEU A 33 -9.50 -11.23 0.56
C LEU A 33 -8.76 -11.69 -0.70
N SER A 34 -9.35 -12.64 -1.40
CA SER A 34 -8.93 -13.00 -2.76
C SER A 34 -9.06 -11.80 -3.71
N GLY A 35 -8.38 -11.86 -4.85
CA GLY A 35 -8.51 -10.82 -5.87
C GLY A 35 -9.96 -10.69 -6.39
N GLU A 36 -10.75 -11.77 -6.39
CA GLU A 36 -12.17 -11.75 -6.79
C GLU A 36 -13.02 -11.03 -5.74
N GLU A 37 -12.89 -11.38 -4.47
CA GLU A 37 -13.61 -10.73 -3.37
C GLU A 37 -13.28 -9.23 -3.28
N LEU A 38 -12.01 -8.87 -3.54
CA LEU A 38 -11.62 -7.46 -3.60
C LEU A 38 -12.30 -6.74 -4.76
N ARG A 39 -12.31 -7.31 -5.96
CA ARG A 39 -12.99 -6.71 -7.11
C ARG A 39 -14.47 -6.51 -6.85
N ASP A 40 -15.15 -7.51 -6.28
CA ASP A 40 -16.56 -7.41 -5.92
C ASP A 40 -16.81 -6.29 -4.87
N ALA A 41 -16.00 -6.26 -3.80
CA ALA A 41 -16.10 -5.23 -2.78
C ALA A 41 -15.87 -3.82 -3.33
N PHE A 42 -14.85 -3.63 -4.18
CA PHE A 42 -14.55 -2.34 -4.78
C PHE A 42 -15.58 -1.91 -5.82
N THR A 43 -16.15 -2.85 -6.59
CA THR A 43 -17.25 -2.59 -7.53
C THR A 43 -18.50 -2.08 -6.79
N ARG A 44 -18.86 -2.74 -5.69
CA ARG A 44 -19.99 -2.28 -4.86
C ARG A 44 -19.71 -0.91 -4.23
N MET A 45 -18.49 -0.69 -3.78
CA MET A 45 -18.09 0.56 -3.16
C MET A 45 -18.10 1.72 -4.16
N ASP A 46 -17.57 1.50 -5.38
CA ASP A 46 -17.56 2.50 -6.44
C ASP A 46 -18.99 2.91 -6.83
N ARG A 47 -19.87 1.93 -7.02
CA ARG A 47 -21.28 2.18 -7.30
C ARG A 47 -21.94 3.02 -6.22
N VAL A 48 -21.77 2.66 -4.95
CA VAL A 48 -22.36 3.39 -3.81
C VAL A 48 -21.76 4.79 -3.69
N ALA A 49 -20.47 4.95 -3.94
CA ALA A 49 -19.79 6.25 -3.96
C ALA A 49 -20.41 7.17 -5.02
N GLY A 50 -20.60 6.64 -6.23
CA GLY A 50 -21.26 7.39 -7.32
C GLY A 50 -22.70 7.79 -7.00
N GLU A 51 -23.50 6.86 -6.44
CA GLU A 51 -24.89 7.14 -6.04
C GLU A 51 -24.98 8.25 -4.97
N LEU A 52 -23.98 8.37 -4.10
CA LEU A 52 -23.94 9.36 -3.02
C LEU A 52 -23.17 10.64 -3.39
N GLY A 53 -22.55 10.71 -4.56
CA GLY A 53 -21.65 11.79 -4.94
C GLY A 53 -20.41 11.89 -4.03
N MET A 54 -19.99 10.76 -3.43
CA MET A 54 -18.83 10.70 -2.54
C MET A 54 -17.54 10.42 -3.33
N THR A 55 -16.44 11.02 -2.89
CA THR A 55 -15.11 10.61 -3.30
C THR A 55 -14.53 9.61 -2.31
N VAL A 56 -14.18 8.42 -2.78
CA VAL A 56 -13.50 7.40 -1.97
C VAL A 56 -12.01 7.38 -2.31
N GLN A 57 -11.17 7.24 -1.30
CA GLN A 57 -9.73 7.06 -1.46
C GLN A 57 -9.31 5.70 -0.90
N SER A 58 -8.54 4.94 -1.66
CA SER A 58 -7.85 3.73 -1.21
C SER A 58 -6.38 4.06 -0.98
N GLY A 59 -5.97 4.12 0.29
CA GLY A 59 -4.61 4.51 0.70
C GLY A 59 -3.61 3.36 0.68
N VAL A 60 -4.08 2.10 0.71
CA VAL A 60 -3.21 0.93 0.57
C VAL A 60 -2.97 0.65 -0.90
N CYS A 61 -1.69 0.73 -1.30
CA CYS A 61 -1.29 0.44 -2.67
C CYS A 61 -1.68 -0.99 -3.04
N THR A 62 -2.49 -1.13 -4.08
CA THR A 62 -2.94 -2.43 -4.59
C THR A 62 -2.41 -2.62 -6.00
N PRO A 63 -1.93 -3.83 -6.37
CA PRO A 63 -1.48 -4.09 -7.72
C PRO A 63 -2.57 -3.79 -8.76
N ILE A 64 -2.20 -3.08 -9.84
CA ILE A 64 -3.14 -2.70 -10.92
C ILE A 64 -3.75 -3.93 -11.59
N CYS A 65 -3.03 -5.05 -11.64
CA CYS A 65 -3.55 -6.32 -12.18
C CYS A 65 -4.61 -6.98 -11.26
N VAL A 66 -4.72 -6.54 -9.99
CA VAL A 66 -5.80 -6.97 -9.07
C VAL A 66 -6.98 -6.01 -9.14
N LEU A 67 -6.71 -4.71 -9.01
CA LEU A 67 -7.71 -3.64 -9.08
C LEU A 67 -7.25 -2.60 -10.11
N ASN A 68 -7.84 -2.61 -11.29
CA ASN A 68 -7.55 -1.64 -12.33
C ASN A 68 -8.28 -0.30 -12.02
N PRO A 69 -7.55 0.79 -11.72
CA PRO A 69 -8.16 2.07 -11.34
C PRO A 69 -9.16 2.63 -12.36
N ASN A 70 -9.02 2.26 -13.64
CA ASN A 70 -9.92 2.74 -14.70
C ASN A 70 -11.35 2.15 -14.61
N GLU A 71 -11.52 1.07 -13.83
CA GLU A 71 -12.81 0.42 -13.63
C GLU A 71 -13.61 1.03 -12.46
N TYR A 72 -12.98 1.94 -11.68
CA TYR A 72 -13.54 2.51 -10.45
C TYR A 72 -13.45 4.04 -10.46
N PRO A 73 -14.28 4.74 -11.27
CA PRO A 73 -14.17 6.19 -11.47
C PRO A 73 -14.40 7.04 -10.21
N ASN A 74 -15.12 6.51 -9.19
CA ASN A 74 -15.41 7.20 -7.94
C ASN A 74 -14.35 6.89 -6.84
N ILE A 75 -13.34 6.04 -7.15
CA ILE A 75 -12.30 5.64 -6.21
C ILE A 75 -10.94 6.12 -6.69
N ARG A 76 -10.23 6.82 -5.83
CA ARG A 76 -8.84 7.23 -6.07
C ARG A 76 -7.90 6.25 -5.41
N PHE A 77 -7.02 5.63 -6.20
CA PHE A 77 -6.03 4.67 -5.72
C PHE A 77 -4.68 5.32 -5.48
N SER A 78 -4.08 5.00 -4.34
CA SER A 78 -2.69 5.36 -4.05
C SER A 78 -1.72 4.35 -4.67
N HIS A 79 -0.54 4.82 -5.06
CA HIS A 79 0.55 4.01 -5.57
C HIS A 79 1.76 4.15 -4.65
N CYS A 80 2.51 3.05 -4.49
CA CYS A 80 3.73 3.07 -3.71
C CYS A 80 4.86 3.75 -4.52
N THR A 81 5.47 4.80 -3.95
CA THR A 81 6.76 5.27 -4.45
C THR A 81 7.87 4.61 -3.64
N THR A 82 8.87 4.07 -4.33
CA THR A 82 10.06 3.45 -3.71
C THR A 82 11.25 4.42 -3.64
N ASP A 83 11.10 5.61 -4.20
CA ASP A 83 12.07 6.68 -4.04
C ASP A 83 11.92 7.34 -2.67
N LEU A 84 12.92 7.12 -1.80
CA LEU A 84 12.91 7.61 -0.42
C LEU A 84 12.95 9.13 -0.33
N SER A 85 13.47 9.82 -1.33
CA SER A 85 13.56 11.29 -1.34
C SER A 85 12.22 11.97 -1.61
N SER A 86 11.29 11.27 -2.25
CA SER A 86 10.01 11.81 -2.72
C SER A 86 8.79 11.29 -1.92
N ARG A 87 9.02 10.58 -0.83
CA ARG A 87 7.95 10.00 -0.03
C ARG A 87 8.00 10.40 1.45
N PRO A 88 6.86 10.38 2.17
CA PRO A 88 6.87 10.44 3.63
C PRO A 88 7.58 9.24 4.24
N LEU A 89 8.48 9.48 5.18
CA LEU A 89 9.11 8.47 6.00
C LEU A 89 8.44 8.43 7.38
N THR A 90 8.53 7.30 8.06
CA THR A 90 8.03 7.16 9.42
C THR A 90 9.22 7.22 10.38
N VAL A 91 9.09 8.03 11.43
CA VAL A 91 10.07 8.09 12.52
C VAL A 91 9.42 7.62 13.80
N SER A 92 10.02 6.63 14.47
CA SER A 92 9.54 6.14 15.77
C SER A 92 9.92 7.10 16.90
N TYR A 93 9.31 6.92 18.09
CA TYR A 93 9.68 7.69 19.30
C TYR A 93 11.13 7.44 19.77
N LYS A 94 11.78 6.37 19.27
CA LYS A 94 13.20 6.07 19.50
C LYS A 94 14.13 6.68 18.45
N GLY A 95 13.61 7.48 17.53
CA GLY A 95 14.37 8.07 16.42
C GLY A 95 14.63 7.14 15.23
N GLU A 96 14.09 5.92 15.23
CA GLU A 96 14.25 4.98 14.13
C GLU A 96 13.48 5.46 12.89
N VAL A 97 14.16 5.56 11.79
CA VAL A 97 13.59 5.92 10.49
C VAL A 97 13.22 4.67 9.72
N ARG A 98 12.02 4.62 9.16
CA ARG A 98 11.52 3.50 8.34
C ARG A 98 10.99 3.99 7.01
N PHE A 99 11.00 3.09 6.02
CA PHE A 99 10.43 3.31 4.70
C PHE A 99 8.96 3.79 4.76
N CYS A 100 8.14 3.15 5.58
CA CYS A 100 6.78 3.56 5.90
C CYS A 100 6.37 2.95 7.26
N ASN A 101 5.19 3.34 7.75
CA ASN A 101 4.64 2.79 9.00
C ASN A 101 4.41 1.27 8.95
N HIS A 102 4.33 0.70 7.76
CA HIS A 102 4.06 -0.72 7.53
C HIS A 102 5.34 -1.55 7.31
N SER A 103 6.46 -0.92 6.94
CA SER A 103 7.74 -1.61 6.77
C SER A 103 8.38 -1.90 8.14
N PRO A 104 8.84 -3.13 8.40
CA PRO A 104 9.58 -3.45 9.61
C PRO A 104 11.03 -2.95 9.58
N ARG A 105 11.57 -2.66 8.37
CA ARG A 105 12.98 -2.30 8.19
C ARG A 105 13.28 -0.92 8.73
N VAL A 106 14.26 -0.86 9.64
CA VAL A 106 14.86 0.39 10.13
C VAL A 106 15.97 0.80 9.17
N LEU A 107 15.89 2.03 8.65
CA LEU A 107 16.87 2.61 7.73
C LEU A 107 18.05 3.24 8.46
N GLY A 108 17.81 3.76 9.65
CA GLY A 108 18.79 4.43 10.51
C GLY A 108 18.10 5.14 11.66
N ASN A 109 18.86 5.94 12.42
CA ASN A 109 18.35 6.66 13.57
C ASN A 109 18.75 8.15 13.51
N ILE A 110 17.75 9.05 13.66
CA ILE A 110 17.97 10.50 13.59
C ILE A 110 18.81 11.06 14.75
N TYR A 111 18.98 10.31 15.83
CA TYR A 111 19.89 10.68 16.92
C TYR A 111 21.35 10.31 16.64
N GLU A 112 21.61 9.48 15.62
CA GLU A 112 22.96 9.01 15.24
C GLU A 112 23.48 9.76 14.00
N LYS A 113 22.61 10.05 13.02
CA LYS A 113 22.98 10.76 11.80
C LYS A 113 21.82 11.57 11.20
N PRO A 114 22.10 12.60 10.40
CA PRO A 114 21.08 13.40 9.72
C PRO A 114 20.20 12.55 8.81
N ILE A 115 18.90 12.86 8.75
CA ILE A 115 17.92 12.11 7.93
C ILE A 115 18.30 12.07 6.45
N GLY A 116 18.94 13.12 5.93
CA GLY A 116 19.41 13.16 4.53
C GLY A 116 20.46 12.10 4.23
N GLU A 117 21.36 11.82 5.16
CA GLU A 117 22.37 10.76 5.04
C GLU A 117 21.73 9.37 5.13
N ILE A 118 20.78 9.18 6.06
CA ILE A 118 20.01 7.93 6.17
C ILE A 118 19.30 7.62 4.83
N VAL A 119 18.65 8.63 4.24
CA VAL A 119 17.95 8.49 2.96
C VAL A 119 18.92 8.14 1.83
N ALA A 120 20.03 8.87 1.71
CA ALA A 120 21.01 8.67 0.65
C ALA A 120 21.64 7.27 0.70
N GLU A 121 22.05 6.83 1.90
CA GLU A 121 22.63 5.49 2.10
C GLU A 121 21.60 4.39 1.77
N SER A 122 20.37 4.53 2.29
CA SER A 122 19.31 3.54 2.09
C SER A 122 18.84 3.48 0.63
N GLN A 123 18.90 4.59 -0.11
CA GLN A 123 18.58 4.63 -1.53
C GLN A 123 19.68 3.94 -2.35
N ALA A 124 20.93 4.07 -1.94
CA ALA A 124 22.10 3.51 -2.63
C ALA A 124 22.23 1.99 -2.45
N ASP A 125 21.69 1.39 -1.39
CA ASP A 125 21.80 -0.05 -1.13
C ASP A 125 21.02 -0.94 -2.13
N GLY A 126 20.15 -0.33 -2.94
CA GLY A 126 19.40 -1.01 -4.01
C GLY A 126 18.19 -1.82 -3.52
N TYR A 127 17.98 -1.98 -2.22
CA TYR A 127 16.91 -2.80 -1.65
C TYR A 127 15.52 -2.37 -2.15
N PHE A 128 15.26 -1.07 -2.22
CA PHE A 128 13.99 -0.52 -2.68
C PHE A 128 13.80 -0.50 -4.20
N HIS A 129 14.85 -0.85 -4.96
CA HIS A 129 14.85 -0.88 -6.42
C HIS A 129 14.54 -2.27 -7.00
N SER A 130 14.46 -3.30 -6.14
CA SER A 130 14.17 -4.67 -6.58
C SER A 130 12.85 -4.76 -7.33
N VAL A 131 12.83 -5.56 -8.39
CA VAL A 131 11.64 -5.82 -9.21
C VAL A 131 11.26 -7.28 -9.04
N PRO A 132 10.05 -7.60 -8.54
CA PRO A 132 9.59 -8.97 -8.46
C PRO A 132 9.59 -9.65 -9.83
N ASP A 133 9.89 -10.95 -9.87
CA ASP A 133 9.93 -11.71 -11.12
C ASP A 133 8.65 -11.58 -11.94
N HIS A 134 7.50 -11.66 -11.29
CA HIS A 134 6.18 -11.44 -11.89
C HIS A 134 6.03 -10.07 -12.57
N CYS A 135 6.80 -9.07 -12.15
CA CYS A 135 6.68 -7.69 -12.61
C CYS A 135 7.77 -7.28 -13.62
N LYS A 136 8.76 -8.13 -13.94
CA LYS A 136 9.92 -7.77 -14.76
C LYS A 136 9.55 -7.30 -16.16
N GLU A 137 8.56 -7.92 -16.78
CA GLU A 137 8.09 -7.57 -18.14
C GLU A 137 6.79 -6.76 -18.13
N CYS A 138 6.35 -6.28 -16.95
CA CYS A 138 5.08 -5.57 -16.82
C CYS A 138 5.21 -4.13 -17.30
N THR A 139 4.44 -3.77 -18.32
CA THR A 139 4.38 -2.40 -18.86
C THR A 139 3.84 -1.37 -17.85
N LEU A 140 3.13 -1.82 -16.82
CA LEU A 140 2.57 -0.97 -15.75
C LEU A 140 3.52 -0.82 -14.57
N TRP A 141 4.71 -1.41 -14.59
CA TRP A 141 5.66 -1.38 -13.48
C TRP A 141 5.98 0.03 -13.00
N SER A 142 6.25 0.95 -13.93
CA SER A 142 6.61 2.33 -13.60
C SER A 142 5.57 3.05 -12.73
N ARG A 143 4.30 2.67 -12.86
CA ARG A 143 3.16 3.23 -12.10
C ARG A 143 2.77 2.36 -10.91
N CYS A 144 2.67 1.04 -11.11
CA CYS A 144 2.14 0.08 -10.15
C CYS A 144 3.12 -0.23 -9.01
N ARG A 145 4.41 -0.42 -9.34
CA ARG A 145 5.46 -0.83 -8.40
C ARG A 145 5.17 -2.12 -7.64
N GLY A 146 4.27 -2.98 -8.16
CA GLY A 146 3.93 -4.28 -7.58
C GLY A 146 3.02 -4.22 -6.35
N GLY A 147 2.27 -3.13 -6.15
CA GLY A 147 1.37 -2.97 -5.00
C GLY A 147 2.07 -2.53 -3.72
N CYS A 148 1.68 -3.06 -2.56
CA CYS A 148 2.27 -2.72 -1.27
C CYS A 148 3.53 -3.55 -1.01
N ARG A 149 4.69 -2.95 -1.27
CA ARG A 149 6.00 -3.61 -1.08
C ARG A 149 6.28 -3.94 0.39
N ALA A 150 5.77 -3.12 1.32
CA ALA A 150 5.90 -3.41 2.74
C ALA A 150 5.06 -4.61 3.19
N ALA A 151 3.98 -4.96 2.50
CA ALA A 151 3.23 -6.19 2.77
C ALA A 151 4.06 -7.43 2.38
N SER A 152 4.78 -7.38 1.24
CA SER A 152 5.75 -8.42 0.87
C SER A 152 6.82 -8.58 1.94
N GLU A 153 7.38 -7.47 2.41
CA GLU A 153 8.40 -7.46 3.44
C GLU A 153 7.90 -8.06 4.76
N GLN A 154 6.66 -7.74 5.15
CA GLN A 154 6.04 -8.30 6.36
C GLN A 154 5.81 -9.81 6.27
N LEU A 155 5.34 -10.31 5.13
CA LEU A 155 4.99 -11.73 4.99
C LEU A 155 6.19 -12.60 4.61
N TYR A 156 7.04 -12.13 3.69
CA TYR A 156 8.12 -12.92 3.10
C TYR A 156 9.52 -12.52 3.59
N GLY A 157 9.63 -11.46 4.40
CA GLY A 157 10.93 -10.94 4.87
C GLY A 157 11.75 -10.22 3.79
N THR A 158 11.18 -9.99 2.60
CA THR A 158 11.90 -9.42 1.47
C THR A 158 11.05 -8.43 0.68
N PHE A 159 11.72 -7.49 0.01
CA PHE A 159 11.09 -6.47 -0.83
C PHE A 159 11.00 -6.88 -2.31
N ASP A 160 11.55 -8.02 -2.70
CA ASP A 160 11.60 -8.49 -4.10
C ASP A 160 10.46 -9.45 -4.49
N ARG A 161 9.56 -9.79 -3.55
CA ARG A 161 8.34 -10.55 -3.82
C ARG A 161 7.19 -9.62 -4.20
N VAL A 162 6.20 -10.17 -4.88
CA VAL A 162 4.94 -9.46 -5.19
C VAL A 162 4.13 -9.19 -3.93
N ASP A 163 3.19 -8.24 -4.04
CA ASP A 163 2.20 -8.03 -2.97
C ASP A 163 1.43 -9.33 -2.71
N PRO A 164 1.32 -9.79 -1.46
CA PRO A 164 0.65 -11.05 -1.10
C PRO A 164 -0.78 -11.18 -1.63
N VAL A 165 -1.47 -10.08 -1.87
CA VAL A 165 -2.82 -10.09 -2.44
C VAL A 165 -2.90 -10.75 -3.82
N LEU A 166 -1.78 -10.84 -4.56
CA LEU A 166 -1.71 -11.58 -5.83
C LEU A 166 -1.71 -13.09 -5.64
N GLU A 167 -1.29 -13.56 -4.49
CA GLU A 167 -1.22 -14.99 -4.13
C GLU A 167 -2.42 -15.39 -3.26
N GLY A 168 -3.39 -14.49 -3.06
CA GLY A 168 -4.57 -14.72 -2.21
C GLY A 168 -4.27 -14.57 -0.72
N CYS A 169 -3.13 -13.91 -0.46
CA CYS A 169 -2.47 -13.87 0.82
C CYS A 169 -2.59 -15.14 1.61
#